data_2ba84722d3cfabffc507a4037b8bc805
#
_entry.id   2ba84722d3cfabffc507a4037b8bc805
#
_cell.length_a   1.000
_cell.length_b   1.000
_cell.length_c   1.000
_cell.angle_alpha   90.00
_cell.angle_beta   90.00
_cell.angle_gamma   90.00
#
_symmetry.space_group_name_H-M   'P 1'
#
loop_
_entity.id
_entity.type
_entity.pdbx_description
1 polymer ?
#
loop_
_entity_poly.entity_id
_entity_poly.type
_entity_poly.pdbx_seq_one_letter_code
_entity_poly.pdbx_strand_id
1 'polypeptide(L)'
;MRSAVTICLVPEAARGPFVFHESLERGCQIAARLGFDAVEVFPNGPNDPQLERLPDLLAEHRLQLAAIGTGAGWLKHQWTLSSSDPEIRRKAIGFVEGIIDHAGALGAPAIIGSMQGRSQPSAARDGCLERLADALRHLSRHAATAYQTTLLYEPLNRYETDLFCQLTPARRWLEENGLDCVRLLADLFHMNLEEHHPAQSILSNGTAIGHVHLADSNRQAMGRGHTDQRAILEALRRVGYDGFLSAEVFPIPSAMVAAKQTLVAIDQWRGWLDRFGGLPAAR
;
A
#
# COMPACT_ATOMS: atom_id res chain seq x y z
N MET A 1 -6.93 -14.28 3.10
CA MET A 1 -6.71 -12.81 3.15
C MET A 1 -7.06 -12.30 4.54
N ARG A 2 -6.24 -11.39 5.08
CA ARG A 2 -6.33 -10.81 6.42
C ARG A 2 -6.74 -9.35 6.33
N SER A 3 -7.39 -8.81 7.36
CA SER A 3 -7.82 -7.42 7.42
C SER A 3 -6.74 -6.51 7.98
N ALA A 4 -6.55 -5.32 7.40
CA ALA A 4 -5.70 -4.28 7.97
C ALA A 4 -6.37 -2.91 7.90
N VAL A 5 -5.90 -1.98 8.71
CA VAL A 5 -6.40 -0.60 8.78
C VAL A 5 -5.26 0.38 8.92
N THR A 6 -5.37 1.51 8.26
CA THR A 6 -4.34 2.56 8.24
C THR A 6 -4.37 3.42 9.49
N ILE A 7 -3.17 3.70 10.03
CA ILE A 7 -2.90 4.68 11.10
C ILE A 7 -1.92 5.70 10.53
N CYS A 8 -2.35 6.96 10.42
CA CYS A 8 -1.53 8.05 9.91
C CYS A 8 -1.06 8.95 11.04
N LEU A 9 0.25 9.08 11.19
CA LEU A 9 0.91 9.92 12.19
C LEU A 9 1.35 11.27 11.61
N VAL A 10 1.05 11.54 10.33
CA VAL A 10 1.47 12.74 9.59
C VAL A 10 0.42 13.83 9.70
N PRO A 11 0.67 14.94 10.45
CA PRO A 11 -0.33 16.01 10.61
C PRO A 11 -0.74 16.66 9.29
N GLU A 12 0.20 16.78 8.36
CA GLU A 12 -0.03 17.35 7.02
C GLU A 12 -1.00 16.49 6.19
N ALA A 13 -1.14 15.21 6.52
CA ALA A 13 -2.07 14.27 5.90
C ALA A 13 -3.43 14.17 6.62
N ALA A 14 -3.76 15.08 7.55
CA ALA A 14 -4.99 15.00 8.36
C ALA A 14 -6.30 14.96 7.55
N ARG A 15 -6.27 15.33 6.26
CA ARG A 15 -7.38 15.20 5.32
C ARG A 15 -7.18 14.07 4.30
N GLY A 16 -6.14 13.26 4.50
CA GLY A 16 -5.83 12.12 3.63
C GLY A 16 -6.76 10.93 3.85
N PRO A 17 -6.66 9.92 2.99
CA PRO A 17 -7.52 8.75 3.02
C PRO A 17 -7.04 7.71 4.04
N PHE A 18 -6.81 8.13 5.26
CA PHE A 18 -6.39 7.24 6.34
C PHE A 18 -7.51 7.11 7.37
N VAL A 19 -7.74 5.88 7.82
CA VAL A 19 -8.87 5.63 8.74
C VAL A 19 -8.65 6.26 10.10
N PHE A 20 -7.46 6.10 10.66
CA PHE A 20 -7.13 6.65 11.98
C PHE A 20 -6.04 7.73 11.88
N HIS A 21 -6.33 8.90 12.46
CA HIS A 21 -5.39 10.01 12.66
C HIS A 21 -5.10 10.20 14.16
N GLU A 22 -4.97 9.09 14.86
CA GLU A 22 -4.70 9.02 16.29
C GLU A 22 -3.19 8.80 16.55
N SER A 23 -2.77 8.81 17.82
CA SER A 23 -1.46 8.26 18.15
C SER A 23 -1.37 6.79 17.76
N LEU A 24 -0.16 6.28 17.52
CA LEU A 24 0.05 4.89 17.17
C LEU A 24 -0.57 3.93 18.19
N GLU A 25 -0.35 4.19 19.49
CA GLU A 25 -0.92 3.42 20.59
C GLU A 25 -2.46 3.38 20.54
N ARG A 26 -3.08 4.54 20.35
CA ARG A 26 -4.53 4.63 20.28
C ARG A 26 -5.09 3.95 19.05
N GLY A 27 -4.43 4.10 17.90
CA GLY A 27 -4.80 3.42 16.65
C GLY A 27 -4.73 1.90 16.78
N CYS A 28 -3.64 1.35 17.31
CA CYS A 28 -3.50 -0.09 17.59
C CYS A 28 -4.57 -0.60 18.55
N GLN A 29 -4.84 0.12 19.64
CA GLN A 29 -5.89 -0.24 20.58
C GLN A 29 -7.28 -0.31 19.93
N ILE A 30 -7.60 0.66 19.07
CA ILE A 30 -8.90 0.68 18.36
C ILE A 30 -8.96 -0.45 17.34
N ALA A 31 -7.92 -0.65 16.54
CA ALA A 31 -7.85 -1.71 15.54
C ALA A 31 -8.07 -3.10 16.17
N ALA A 32 -7.36 -3.39 17.26
CA ALA A 32 -7.51 -4.66 17.99
C ALA A 32 -8.93 -4.85 18.56
N ARG A 33 -9.50 -3.81 19.18
CA ARG A 33 -10.89 -3.87 19.71
C ARG A 33 -11.94 -4.10 18.64
N LEU A 34 -11.69 -3.63 17.42
CA LEU A 34 -12.59 -3.85 16.29
C LEU A 34 -12.41 -5.24 15.65
N GLY A 35 -11.30 -5.92 15.91
CA GLY A 35 -11.00 -7.25 15.39
C GLY A 35 -10.23 -7.24 14.06
N PHE A 36 -9.47 -6.20 13.77
CA PHE A 36 -8.51 -6.23 12.65
C PHE A 36 -7.37 -7.20 12.94
N ASP A 37 -6.87 -7.84 11.89
CA ASP A 37 -5.70 -8.74 11.97
C ASP A 37 -4.39 -7.95 12.02
N ALA A 38 -4.37 -6.75 11.42
CA ALA A 38 -3.16 -5.94 11.26
C ALA A 38 -3.44 -4.43 11.24
N VAL A 39 -2.37 -3.66 11.38
CA VAL A 39 -2.32 -2.24 11.08
C VAL A 39 -1.33 -1.95 9.97
N GLU A 40 -1.57 -0.86 9.25
CA GLU A 40 -0.65 -0.26 8.30
C GLU A 40 -0.33 1.14 8.79
N VAL A 41 0.96 1.51 8.84
CA VAL A 41 1.39 2.73 9.53
C VAL A 41 1.99 3.72 8.54
N PHE A 42 1.56 4.98 8.62
CA PHE A 42 2.12 6.11 7.87
C PHE A 42 2.79 7.08 8.86
N PRO A 43 4.08 6.92 9.15
CA PRO A 43 4.81 7.74 10.11
C PRO A 43 5.24 9.08 9.52
N ASN A 44 5.63 10.02 10.40
CA ASN A 44 6.24 11.28 9.99
C ASN A 44 7.59 11.13 9.25
N GLY A 45 8.19 9.98 9.37
CA GLY A 45 9.47 9.61 8.79
C GLY A 45 10.15 8.51 9.61
N PRO A 46 11.37 8.11 9.21
CA PRO A 46 12.09 7.03 9.90
C PRO A 46 12.47 7.38 11.35
N ASN A 47 12.54 8.66 11.67
CA ASN A 47 12.86 9.13 13.02
C ASN A 47 11.60 9.47 13.84
N ASP A 48 10.42 9.00 13.46
CA ASP A 48 9.22 9.19 14.27
C ASP A 48 9.34 8.38 15.56
N PRO A 49 9.34 9.03 16.75
CA PRO A 49 9.58 8.35 18.02
C PRO A 49 8.50 7.31 18.36
N GLN A 50 7.33 7.39 17.73
CA GLN A 50 6.29 6.40 17.95
C GLN A 50 6.65 5.03 17.33
N LEU A 51 7.52 4.99 16.31
CA LEU A 51 7.96 3.73 15.68
C LEU A 51 8.77 2.86 16.62
N GLU A 52 9.49 3.45 17.61
CA GLU A 52 10.21 2.68 18.63
C GLU A 52 9.27 1.81 19.48
N ARG A 53 8.01 2.24 19.66
CA ARG A 53 7.00 1.53 20.40
C ARG A 53 6.19 0.52 19.56
N LEU A 54 6.35 0.56 18.24
CA LEU A 54 5.54 -0.26 17.34
C LEU A 54 5.64 -1.78 17.63
N PRO A 55 6.82 -2.36 17.85
CA PRO A 55 6.91 -3.80 18.15
C PRO A 55 6.12 -4.20 19.40
N ASP A 56 6.25 -3.43 20.48
CA ASP A 56 5.57 -3.70 21.75
C ASP A 56 4.05 -3.57 21.61
N LEU A 57 3.56 -2.54 20.91
CA LEU A 57 2.14 -2.32 20.67
C LEU A 57 1.51 -3.44 19.82
N LEU A 58 2.24 -3.91 18.80
CA LEU A 58 1.78 -5.04 17.99
C LEU A 58 1.65 -6.32 18.84
N ALA A 59 2.66 -6.59 19.68
CA ALA A 59 2.65 -7.75 20.58
C ALA A 59 1.53 -7.65 21.63
N GLU A 60 1.39 -6.50 22.29
CA GLU A 60 0.36 -6.26 23.31
C GLU A 60 -1.05 -6.46 22.77
N HIS A 61 -1.29 -5.96 21.56
CA HIS A 61 -2.61 -6.00 20.95
C HIS A 61 -2.83 -7.18 20.00
N ARG A 62 -1.85 -8.07 19.83
CA ARG A 62 -1.88 -9.23 18.93
C ARG A 62 -2.20 -8.84 17.49
N LEU A 63 -1.64 -7.71 17.05
CA LEU A 63 -1.74 -7.23 15.70
C LEU A 63 -0.50 -7.59 14.89
N GLN A 64 -0.65 -7.72 13.59
CA GLN A 64 0.47 -7.78 12.65
C GLN A 64 0.73 -6.40 12.05
N LEU A 65 1.93 -6.19 11.49
CA LEU A 65 2.22 -5.05 10.64
C LEU A 65 1.99 -5.45 9.19
N ALA A 66 1.08 -4.76 8.51
CA ALA A 66 0.79 -5.03 7.11
C ALA A 66 1.81 -4.38 6.18
N ALA A 67 2.15 -3.12 6.42
CA ALA A 67 3.16 -2.35 5.71
C ALA A 67 3.48 -1.04 6.46
N ILE A 68 4.56 -0.34 6.05
CA ILE A 68 4.80 1.05 6.44
C ILE A 68 4.87 1.93 5.19
N GLY A 69 4.08 3.01 5.17
CA GLY A 69 4.05 3.99 4.09
C GLY A 69 5.21 4.99 4.14
N THR A 70 5.69 5.43 2.97
CA THR A 70 6.78 6.41 2.84
C THR A 70 6.29 7.81 2.44
N GLY A 71 5.00 8.01 2.22
CA GLY A 71 4.41 9.21 1.63
C GLY A 71 4.77 10.53 2.31
N ALA A 72 5.16 10.52 3.61
CA ALA A 72 5.59 11.70 4.34
C ALA A 72 6.84 12.36 3.71
N GLY A 73 7.72 11.59 3.09
CA GLY A 73 8.90 12.13 2.39
C GLY A 73 8.52 13.06 1.23
N TRP A 74 7.49 12.72 0.48
CA TRP A 74 6.93 13.59 -0.55
C TRP A 74 6.12 14.74 0.08
N LEU A 75 5.18 14.43 0.95
CA LEU A 75 4.24 15.41 1.48
C LEU A 75 4.91 16.55 2.22
N LYS A 76 5.92 16.25 3.03
CA LYS A 76 6.62 17.23 3.89
C LYS A 76 7.81 17.89 3.18
N HIS A 77 8.49 17.17 2.31
CA HIS A 77 9.81 17.57 1.81
C HIS A 77 9.90 17.62 0.29
N GLN A 78 8.89 17.15 -0.43
CA GLN A 78 8.88 17.02 -1.88
C GLN A 78 10.03 16.12 -2.41
N TRP A 79 10.51 15.18 -1.59
CA TRP A 79 11.56 14.25 -1.97
C TRP A 79 10.99 13.13 -2.83
N THR A 80 11.66 12.86 -3.95
CA THR A 80 11.28 11.78 -4.86
C THR A 80 12.48 10.98 -5.32
N LEU A 81 12.26 9.68 -5.54
CA LEU A 81 13.28 8.74 -6.01
C LEU A 81 13.68 8.98 -7.47
N SER A 82 12.81 9.61 -8.27
CA SER A 82 13.06 9.93 -9.68
C SER A 82 13.61 11.34 -9.93
N SER A 83 13.84 12.14 -8.87
CA SER A 83 14.31 13.53 -9.00
C SER A 83 15.56 13.65 -9.86
N SER A 84 15.65 14.68 -10.69
CA SER A 84 16.87 15.04 -11.43
C SER A 84 17.97 15.61 -10.52
N ASP A 85 17.58 16.21 -9.39
CA ASP A 85 18.49 16.67 -8.36
C ASP A 85 19.06 15.49 -7.55
N PRO A 86 20.38 15.23 -7.62
CA PRO A 86 21.00 14.11 -6.91
C PRO A 86 20.90 14.23 -5.38
N GLU A 87 20.85 15.46 -4.85
CA GLU A 87 20.74 15.65 -3.41
C GLU A 87 19.33 15.33 -2.90
N ILE A 88 18.29 15.70 -3.64
CA ILE A 88 16.90 15.31 -3.36
C ILE A 88 16.78 13.79 -3.41
N ARG A 89 17.34 13.14 -4.45
CA ARG A 89 17.33 11.68 -4.58
C ARG A 89 18.02 10.99 -3.42
N ARG A 90 19.19 11.47 -3.02
CA ARG A 90 19.94 10.93 -1.88
C ARG A 90 19.12 10.99 -0.59
N LYS A 91 18.45 12.14 -0.33
CA LYS A 91 17.55 12.30 0.81
C LYS A 91 16.35 11.37 0.73
N ALA A 92 15.74 11.23 -0.46
CA ALA A 92 14.63 10.31 -0.67
C ALA A 92 15.02 8.85 -0.39
N ILE A 93 16.19 8.42 -0.90
CA ILE A 93 16.70 7.07 -0.66
C ILE A 93 16.93 6.85 0.83
N GLY A 94 17.65 7.71 1.52
CA GLY A 94 17.91 7.55 2.96
C GLY A 94 16.65 7.59 3.82
N PHE A 95 15.63 8.37 3.42
CA PHE A 95 14.33 8.36 4.08
C PHE A 95 13.63 6.99 3.94
N VAL A 96 13.62 6.44 2.73
CA VAL A 96 12.99 5.14 2.46
C VAL A 96 13.77 4.01 3.12
N GLU A 97 15.11 4.04 3.11
CA GLU A 97 15.95 3.06 3.83
C GLU A 97 15.57 2.99 5.31
N GLY A 98 15.47 4.14 5.99
CA GLY A 98 15.11 4.13 7.40
C GLY A 98 13.68 3.62 7.66
N ILE A 99 12.73 3.79 6.71
CA ILE A 99 11.41 3.14 6.80
C ILE A 99 11.52 1.63 6.57
N ILE A 100 12.35 1.18 5.63
CA ILE A 100 12.61 -0.25 5.39
C ILE A 100 13.17 -0.90 6.67
N ASP A 101 14.05 -0.22 7.40
CA ASP A 101 14.64 -0.73 8.63
C ASP A 101 13.57 -1.03 9.68
N HIS A 102 12.62 -0.11 9.88
CA HIS A 102 11.51 -0.33 10.81
C HIS A 102 10.53 -1.41 10.33
N ALA A 103 10.15 -1.39 9.07
CA ALA A 103 9.22 -2.35 8.51
C ALA A 103 9.83 -3.76 8.47
N GLY A 104 11.06 -3.85 7.96
CA GLY A 104 11.79 -5.10 7.78
C GLY A 104 12.11 -5.80 9.08
N ALA A 105 12.45 -5.07 10.14
CA ALA A 105 12.65 -5.63 11.48
C ALA A 105 11.39 -6.37 12.02
N LEU A 106 10.22 -6.05 11.47
CA LEU A 106 8.94 -6.67 11.80
C LEU A 106 8.42 -7.60 10.69
N GLY A 107 9.25 -7.90 9.69
CA GLY A 107 8.90 -8.78 8.57
C GLY A 107 7.86 -8.18 7.61
N ALA A 108 7.67 -6.86 7.63
CA ALA A 108 6.72 -6.15 6.79
C ALA A 108 7.42 -5.38 5.65
N PRO A 109 6.74 -5.09 4.54
CA PRO A 109 7.27 -4.28 3.46
C PRO A 109 7.12 -2.77 3.71
N ALA A 110 7.93 -1.96 3.00
CA ALA A 110 7.73 -0.53 2.85
C ALA A 110 7.01 -0.23 1.52
N ILE A 111 6.14 0.80 1.50
CA ILE A 111 5.34 1.21 0.34
C ILE A 111 6.01 2.38 -0.37
N ILE A 112 6.21 2.25 -1.67
CA ILE A 112 6.65 3.32 -2.57
C ILE A 112 5.44 3.78 -3.40
N GLY A 113 4.72 4.76 -2.89
CA GLY A 113 3.64 5.47 -3.58
C GLY A 113 4.13 6.82 -4.12
N SER A 114 3.71 7.93 -3.52
CA SER A 114 4.03 9.29 -3.97
C SER A 114 5.54 9.61 -4.07
N MET A 115 6.40 8.93 -3.29
CA MET A 115 7.85 9.11 -3.40
C MET A 115 8.47 8.57 -4.71
N GLN A 116 7.73 7.82 -5.53
CA GLN A 116 8.17 7.51 -6.90
C GLN A 116 8.42 8.78 -7.74
N GLY A 117 7.60 9.81 -7.52
CA GLY A 117 7.68 11.09 -8.19
C GLY A 117 6.85 11.16 -9.48
N ARG A 118 7.20 12.15 -10.32
CA ARG A 118 6.60 12.42 -11.62
C ARG A 118 7.68 12.79 -12.62
N SER A 119 7.40 12.64 -13.91
CA SER A 119 8.25 13.24 -14.93
C SER A 119 8.20 14.78 -14.79
N GLN A 120 9.35 15.41 -14.93
CA GLN A 120 9.43 16.87 -14.89
C GLN A 120 9.49 17.41 -16.33
N PRO A 121 8.90 18.58 -16.62
CA PRO A 121 8.95 19.15 -17.96
C PRO A 121 10.36 19.35 -18.53
N SER A 122 11.36 19.46 -17.64
CA SER A 122 12.77 19.65 -17.98
C SER A 122 13.58 18.35 -18.13
N ALA A 123 12.98 17.18 -17.80
CA ALA A 123 13.66 15.89 -17.89
C ALA A 123 12.81 14.91 -18.69
N ALA A 124 13.42 14.24 -19.66
CA ALA A 124 12.75 13.18 -20.40
C ALA A 124 12.23 12.11 -19.42
N ARG A 125 11.04 11.57 -19.66
CA ARG A 125 10.41 10.53 -18.84
C ARG A 125 11.34 9.33 -18.64
N ASP A 126 12.10 8.97 -19.67
CA ASP A 126 13.05 7.86 -19.60
C ASP A 126 14.13 8.08 -18.54
N GLY A 127 14.70 9.28 -18.46
CA GLY A 127 15.66 9.61 -17.41
C GLY A 127 15.07 9.61 -15.99
N CYS A 128 13.76 9.88 -15.84
CA CYS A 128 13.05 9.70 -14.54
C CYS A 128 12.94 8.22 -14.21
N LEU A 129 12.58 7.39 -15.18
CA LEU A 129 12.44 5.94 -15.00
C LEU A 129 13.78 5.26 -14.70
N GLU A 130 14.88 5.67 -15.36
CA GLU A 130 16.22 5.17 -15.06
C GLU A 130 16.61 5.45 -13.61
N ARG A 131 16.44 6.70 -13.15
CA ARG A 131 16.75 7.08 -11.76
C ARG A 131 15.88 6.34 -10.75
N LEU A 132 14.59 6.15 -11.06
CA LEU A 132 13.68 5.37 -10.23
C LEU A 132 14.11 3.91 -10.16
N ALA A 133 14.48 3.30 -11.29
CA ALA A 133 14.98 1.92 -11.33
C ALA A 133 16.24 1.74 -10.48
N ASP A 134 17.20 2.69 -10.57
CA ASP A 134 18.43 2.65 -9.77
C ASP A 134 18.13 2.75 -8.27
N ALA A 135 17.23 3.66 -7.88
CA ALA A 135 16.82 3.81 -6.48
C ALA A 135 16.10 2.55 -5.96
N LEU A 136 15.14 2.01 -6.74
CA LEU A 136 14.43 0.79 -6.35
C LEU A 136 15.37 -0.43 -6.27
N ARG A 137 16.35 -0.53 -7.16
CA ARG A 137 17.36 -1.61 -7.13
C ARG A 137 18.19 -1.55 -5.87
N HIS A 138 18.60 -0.36 -5.46
CA HIS A 138 19.34 -0.14 -4.21
C HIS A 138 18.47 -0.53 -3.00
N LEU A 139 17.28 0.05 -2.89
CA LEU A 139 16.36 -0.13 -1.77
C LEU A 139 15.85 -1.57 -1.64
N SER A 140 15.49 -2.21 -2.76
CA SER A 140 15.04 -3.61 -2.73
C SER A 140 16.14 -4.59 -2.34
N ARG A 141 17.39 -4.30 -2.74
CA ARG A 141 18.55 -5.08 -2.26
C ARG A 141 18.72 -4.91 -0.75
N HIS A 142 18.61 -3.68 -0.22
CA HIS A 142 18.68 -3.43 1.20
C HIS A 142 17.60 -4.22 1.97
N ALA A 143 16.33 -4.12 1.52
CA ALA A 143 15.21 -4.85 2.13
C ALA A 143 15.43 -6.38 2.11
N ALA A 144 15.89 -6.93 0.99
CA ALA A 144 16.10 -8.37 0.84
C ALA A 144 17.28 -8.88 1.65
N THR A 145 18.42 -8.15 1.66
CA THR A 145 19.65 -8.63 2.32
C THR A 145 19.66 -8.43 3.82
N ALA A 146 19.10 -7.30 4.31
CA ALA A 146 19.08 -7.00 5.73
C ALA A 146 17.91 -7.69 6.46
N TYR A 147 16.76 -7.82 5.81
CA TYR A 147 15.51 -8.21 6.49
C TYR A 147 14.75 -9.36 5.83
N GLN A 148 15.18 -9.86 4.67
CA GLN A 148 14.46 -10.88 3.88
C GLN A 148 13.02 -10.45 3.56
N THR A 149 12.79 -9.15 3.39
CA THR A 149 11.51 -8.56 3.03
C THR A 149 11.55 -7.94 1.63
N THR A 150 10.43 -7.40 1.17
CA THR A 150 10.27 -6.80 -0.17
C THR A 150 9.87 -5.35 -0.07
N LEU A 151 9.90 -4.64 -1.21
CA LEU A 151 9.24 -3.35 -1.39
C LEU A 151 7.90 -3.54 -2.08
N LEU A 152 6.98 -2.63 -1.81
CA LEU A 152 5.72 -2.49 -2.53
C LEU A 152 5.80 -1.25 -3.42
N TYR A 153 5.63 -1.44 -4.72
CA TYR A 153 5.49 -0.35 -5.68
C TYR A 153 4.01 -0.16 -6.00
N GLU A 154 3.52 1.06 -5.78
CA GLU A 154 2.12 1.41 -5.97
C GLU A 154 1.96 2.26 -7.23
N PRO A 155 1.34 1.75 -8.30
CA PRO A 155 0.84 2.57 -9.40
C PRO A 155 -0.26 3.51 -8.89
N LEU A 156 -0.05 4.82 -9.02
CA LEU A 156 -1.01 5.83 -8.60
C LEU A 156 -1.87 6.30 -9.78
N ASN A 157 -2.96 7.00 -9.50
CA ASN A 157 -3.77 7.58 -10.56
C ASN A 157 -3.05 8.75 -11.28
N ARG A 158 -3.57 9.12 -12.46
CA ARG A 158 -3.00 10.17 -13.35
C ARG A 158 -2.90 11.55 -12.72
N TYR A 159 -3.63 11.82 -11.65
CA TYR A 159 -3.57 13.11 -10.95
C TYR A 159 -2.37 13.19 -10.02
N GLU A 160 -1.83 12.02 -9.60
CA GLU A 160 -0.75 11.92 -8.64
C GLU A 160 0.60 11.58 -9.29
N THR A 161 0.61 10.80 -10.38
CA THR A 161 1.82 10.50 -11.16
C THR A 161 1.52 10.41 -12.65
N ASP A 162 2.57 10.45 -13.47
CA ASP A 162 2.54 10.14 -14.91
C ASP A 162 3.51 9.02 -15.27
N LEU A 163 4.08 8.35 -14.26
CA LEU A 163 5.03 7.25 -14.48
C LEU A 163 4.28 5.95 -14.79
N PHE A 164 3.62 5.36 -13.80
CA PHE A 164 2.80 4.17 -13.99
C PHE A 164 1.48 4.32 -13.25
N CYS A 165 0.37 4.19 -13.99
CA CYS A 165 -0.97 4.29 -13.43
C CYS A 165 -1.73 2.95 -13.46
N GLN A 166 -1.14 1.91 -14.02
CA GLN A 166 -1.76 0.58 -14.15
C GLN A 166 -0.79 -0.52 -13.72
N LEU A 167 -1.34 -1.63 -13.22
CA LEU A 167 -0.55 -2.76 -12.72
C LEU A 167 0.32 -3.41 -13.81
N THR A 168 -0.26 -3.69 -14.99
CA THR A 168 0.47 -4.43 -16.04
C THR A 168 1.67 -3.65 -16.61
N PRO A 169 1.57 -2.36 -16.96
CA PRO A 169 2.74 -1.59 -17.36
C PRO A 169 3.80 -1.48 -16.25
N ALA A 170 3.39 -1.27 -15.00
CA ALA A 170 4.31 -1.22 -13.88
C ALA A 170 5.06 -2.56 -13.69
N ARG A 171 4.34 -3.69 -13.70
CA ARG A 171 4.94 -5.02 -13.60
C ARG A 171 5.97 -5.26 -14.67
N ARG A 172 5.62 -5.01 -15.94
CA ARG A 172 6.53 -5.21 -17.08
C ARG A 172 7.80 -4.39 -16.92
N TRP A 173 7.66 -3.12 -16.56
CA TRP A 173 8.80 -2.26 -16.34
C TRP A 173 9.69 -2.73 -15.18
N LEU A 174 9.11 -3.23 -14.09
CA LEU A 174 9.88 -3.82 -12.98
C LEU A 174 10.65 -5.05 -13.45
N GLU A 175 10.03 -5.96 -14.20
CA GLU A 175 10.65 -7.16 -14.79
C GLU A 175 11.80 -6.78 -15.76
N GLU A 176 11.57 -5.85 -16.68
CA GLU A 176 12.55 -5.37 -17.66
C GLU A 176 13.77 -4.71 -17.01
N ASN A 177 13.63 -4.19 -15.78
CA ASN A 177 14.73 -3.60 -15.01
C ASN A 177 15.35 -4.54 -13.96
N GLY A 178 14.99 -5.83 -13.96
CA GLY A 178 15.52 -6.81 -13.00
C GLY A 178 15.08 -6.53 -11.54
N LEU A 179 13.87 -6.01 -11.37
CA LEU A 179 13.27 -5.65 -10.09
C LEU A 179 12.18 -6.65 -9.66
N ASP A 180 12.34 -7.92 -10.00
CA ASP A 180 11.38 -9.00 -9.71
C ASP A 180 11.10 -9.19 -8.21
N CYS A 181 11.98 -8.71 -7.34
CA CYS A 181 11.82 -8.72 -5.90
C CYS A 181 10.90 -7.59 -5.38
N VAL A 182 10.60 -6.58 -6.20
CA VAL A 182 9.62 -5.54 -5.88
C VAL A 182 8.22 -6.03 -6.25
N ARG A 183 7.30 -6.00 -5.29
CA ARG A 183 5.92 -6.43 -5.50
C ARG A 183 5.02 -5.24 -5.78
N LEU A 184 3.90 -5.48 -6.45
CA LEU A 184 2.90 -4.44 -6.69
C LEU A 184 1.98 -4.28 -5.49
N LEU A 185 1.62 -3.04 -5.20
CA LEU A 185 0.46 -2.71 -4.38
C LEU A 185 -0.71 -2.39 -5.32
N ALA A 186 -1.81 -3.11 -5.17
CA ALA A 186 -3.05 -2.88 -5.92
C ALA A 186 -3.99 -2.02 -5.05
N ASP A 187 -3.98 -0.71 -5.27
CA ASP A 187 -4.96 0.19 -4.66
C ASP A 187 -6.23 0.26 -5.52
N LEU A 188 -7.35 -0.20 -4.97
CA LEU A 188 -8.59 -0.31 -5.73
C LEU A 188 -9.18 1.05 -6.11
N PHE A 189 -8.89 2.12 -5.36
CA PHE A 189 -9.28 3.47 -5.76
C PHE A 189 -8.50 3.94 -6.99
N HIS A 190 -7.18 3.78 -7.01
CA HIS A 190 -6.36 4.11 -8.17
C HIS A 190 -6.73 3.24 -9.36
N MET A 191 -6.92 1.96 -9.16
CA MET A 191 -7.35 1.02 -10.21
C MET A 191 -8.73 1.36 -10.78
N ASN A 192 -9.66 1.83 -9.95
CA ASN A 192 -10.98 2.24 -10.44
C ASN A 192 -10.91 3.45 -11.39
N LEU A 193 -9.90 4.32 -11.25
CA LEU A 193 -9.68 5.46 -12.14
C LEU A 193 -8.93 5.08 -13.42
N GLU A 194 -8.04 4.09 -13.37
CA GLU A 194 -7.05 3.86 -14.42
C GLU A 194 -7.19 2.52 -15.16
N GLU A 195 -7.75 1.50 -14.51
CA GLU A 195 -7.89 0.18 -15.13
C GLU A 195 -9.25 0.04 -15.82
N HIS A 196 -9.28 -0.50 -17.05
CA HIS A 196 -10.54 -0.78 -17.72
C HIS A 196 -11.38 -1.82 -16.97
N HIS A 197 -10.71 -2.83 -16.42
CA HIS A 197 -11.33 -3.93 -15.71
C HIS A 197 -10.45 -4.34 -14.52
N PRO A 198 -10.64 -3.74 -13.33
CA PRO A 198 -9.79 -4.00 -12.16
C PRO A 198 -9.65 -5.49 -11.80
N ALA A 199 -10.74 -6.25 -11.83
CA ALA A 199 -10.69 -7.69 -11.55
C ALA A 199 -9.84 -8.46 -12.58
N GLN A 200 -9.94 -8.10 -13.88
CA GLN A 200 -9.11 -8.73 -14.91
C GLN A 200 -7.64 -8.32 -14.77
N SER A 201 -7.36 -7.09 -14.39
CA SER A 201 -5.99 -6.63 -14.10
C SER A 201 -5.37 -7.42 -12.94
N ILE A 202 -6.14 -7.69 -11.86
CA ILE A 202 -5.71 -8.57 -10.77
C ILE A 202 -5.40 -9.98 -11.29
N LEU A 203 -6.27 -10.58 -12.09
CA LEU A 203 -6.03 -11.91 -12.66
C LEU A 203 -4.75 -11.96 -13.48
N SER A 204 -4.46 -10.91 -14.25
CA SER A 204 -3.28 -10.83 -15.12
C SER A 204 -1.97 -10.59 -14.36
N ASN A 205 -2.02 -10.04 -13.14
CA ASN A 205 -0.86 -9.63 -12.37
C ASN A 205 -0.75 -10.30 -11.00
N GLY A 206 -1.62 -11.26 -10.68
CA GLY A 206 -1.81 -11.81 -9.35
C GLY A 206 -0.53 -12.27 -8.64
N THR A 207 0.37 -12.93 -9.36
CA THR A 207 1.64 -13.40 -8.79
C THR A 207 2.58 -12.26 -8.41
N ALA A 208 2.40 -11.07 -8.97
CA ALA A 208 3.20 -9.89 -8.65
C ALA A 208 2.58 -9.01 -7.53
N ILE A 209 1.30 -9.21 -7.19
CA ILE A 209 0.62 -8.43 -6.16
C ILE A 209 1.10 -8.87 -4.77
N GLY A 210 1.67 -7.94 -4.01
CA GLY A 210 2.13 -8.14 -2.63
C GLY A 210 1.21 -7.53 -1.57
N HIS A 211 0.40 -6.54 -1.95
CA HIS A 211 -0.50 -5.84 -1.04
C HIS A 211 -1.73 -5.28 -1.76
N VAL A 212 -2.81 -5.04 -1.01
CA VAL A 212 -4.06 -4.49 -1.55
C VAL A 212 -4.61 -3.41 -0.63
N HIS A 213 -4.81 -2.20 -1.17
CA HIS A 213 -5.65 -1.19 -0.53
C HIS A 213 -7.11 -1.40 -0.91
N LEU A 214 -7.92 -1.74 0.09
CA LEU A 214 -9.35 -2.02 -0.05
C LEU A 214 -10.15 -0.73 0.10
N ALA A 215 -10.27 0.02 -0.98
CA ALA A 215 -11.05 1.24 -1.06
C ALA A 215 -12.12 1.14 -2.14
N ASP A 216 -13.26 1.81 -1.94
CA ASP A 216 -14.28 1.94 -2.97
C ASP A 216 -13.95 3.05 -3.99
N SER A 217 -14.70 3.12 -5.07
CA SER A 217 -14.50 4.05 -6.18
C SER A 217 -14.44 5.54 -5.79
N ASN A 218 -14.98 5.90 -4.65
CA ASN A 218 -14.96 7.25 -4.08
C ASN A 218 -13.98 7.39 -2.90
N ARG A 219 -13.04 6.43 -2.77
CA ARG A 219 -12.04 6.33 -1.71
C ARG A 219 -12.65 6.28 -0.28
N GLN A 220 -13.90 5.84 -0.16
CA GLN A 220 -14.53 5.49 1.11
C GLN A 220 -14.41 3.98 1.36
N ALA A 221 -14.86 3.54 2.53
CA ALA A 221 -14.90 2.12 2.85
C ALA A 221 -15.74 1.34 1.82
N MET A 222 -15.30 0.14 1.49
CA MET A 222 -15.93 -0.72 0.48
C MET A 222 -17.44 -0.90 0.75
N GLY A 223 -18.23 -0.76 -0.31
CA GLY A 223 -19.69 -0.75 -0.29
C GLY A 223 -20.32 0.66 -0.16
N ARG A 224 -19.50 1.72 -0.24
CA ARG A 224 -19.94 3.12 -0.24
C ARG A 224 -19.88 3.79 -1.61
N GLY A 225 -19.31 3.13 -2.60
CA GLY A 225 -19.21 3.58 -3.99
C GLY A 225 -19.85 2.57 -4.93
N HIS A 226 -19.21 2.34 -6.07
CA HIS A 226 -19.72 1.47 -7.11
C HIS A 226 -18.71 0.41 -7.60
N THR A 227 -17.63 0.18 -6.85
CA THR A 227 -16.65 -0.87 -7.18
C THR A 227 -17.32 -2.25 -7.09
N ASP A 228 -17.13 -3.09 -8.09
CA ASP A 228 -17.58 -4.49 -8.03
C ASP A 228 -16.65 -5.28 -7.09
N GLN A 229 -16.93 -5.15 -5.79
CA GLN A 229 -16.21 -5.82 -4.74
C GLN A 229 -16.13 -7.33 -4.95
N ARG A 230 -17.23 -7.93 -5.40
CA ARG A 230 -17.31 -9.38 -5.58
C ARG A 230 -16.36 -9.86 -6.66
N ALA A 231 -16.35 -9.22 -7.83
CA ALA A 231 -15.44 -9.55 -8.92
C ALA A 231 -13.97 -9.41 -8.51
N ILE A 232 -13.64 -8.35 -7.76
CA ILE A 232 -12.28 -8.07 -7.24
C ILE A 232 -11.82 -9.18 -6.27
N LEU A 233 -12.63 -9.46 -5.26
CA LEU A 233 -12.26 -10.45 -4.23
C LEU A 233 -12.21 -11.87 -4.79
N GLU A 234 -13.07 -12.20 -5.75
CA GLU A 234 -12.99 -13.45 -6.49
C GLU A 234 -11.70 -13.54 -7.32
N ALA A 235 -11.29 -12.44 -7.99
CA ALA A 235 -10.03 -12.39 -8.72
C ALA A 235 -8.83 -12.61 -7.80
N LEU A 236 -8.77 -11.93 -6.65
CA LEU A 236 -7.72 -12.12 -5.65
C LEU A 236 -7.66 -13.57 -5.13
N ARG A 237 -8.82 -14.18 -4.88
CA ARG A 237 -8.89 -15.60 -4.49
C ARG A 237 -8.34 -16.51 -5.58
N ARG A 238 -8.72 -16.28 -6.83
CA ARG A 238 -8.31 -17.12 -7.99
C ARG A 238 -6.80 -17.09 -8.23
N VAL A 239 -6.14 -15.97 -7.96
CA VAL A 239 -4.68 -15.84 -8.04
C VAL A 239 -3.96 -16.32 -6.78
N GLY A 240 -4.69 -16.82 -5.78
CA GLY A 240 -4.12 -17.32 -4.53
C GLY A 240 -3.56 -16.22 -3.61
N TYR A 241 -4.07 -14.99 -3.72
CA TYR A 241 -3.64 -13.91 -2.83
C TYR A 241 -4.11 -14.19 -1.40
N ASP A 242 -3.16 -14.22 -0.46
CA ASP A 242 -3.39 -14.48 0.97
C ASP A 242 -2.92 -13.35 1.89
N GLY A 243 -2.47 -12.24 1.31
CA GLY A 243 -1.99 -11.05 2.01
C GLY A 243 -3.08 -10.26 2.75
N PHE A 244 -2.77 -9.00 3.01
CA PHE A 244 -3.67 -8.09 3.71
C PHE A 244 -4.57 -7.32 2.73
N LEU A 245 -5.82 -7.10 3.16
CA LEU A 245 -6.74 -6.14 2.60
C LEU A 245 -6.76 -4.94 3.55
N SER A 246 -6.02 -3.89 3.21
CA SER A 246 -5.82 -2.73 4.09
C SER A 246 -6.76 -1.60 3.73
N ALA A 247 -7.47 -1.06 4.73
CA ALA A 247 -8.34 0.09 4.53
C ALA A 247 -7.53 1.38 4.47
N GLU A 248 -7.20 1.83 3.25
CA GLU A 248 -6.72 3.19 3.00
C GLU A 248 -7.87 4.02 2.41
N VAL A 249 -8.71 4.56 3.31
CA VAL A 249 -9.97 5.20 2.94
C VAL A 249 -10.23 6.46 3.75
N PHE A 250 -11.00 7.39 3.18
CA PHE A 250 -11.46 8.54 3.94
C PHE A 250 -12.31 8.11 5.14
N PRO A 251 -12.10 8.70 6.33
CA PRO A 251 -12.84 8.37 7.55
C PRO A 251 -14.25 8.97 7.54
N ILE A 252 -15.08 8.61 6.56
CA ILE A 252 -16.42 9.17 6.32
C ILE A 252 -17.50 8.13 6.63
N PRO A 253 -18.55 8.46 7.37
CA PRO A 253 -18.80 9.74 8.08
C PRO A 253 -17.97 9.92 9.36
N SER A 254 -17.28 8.86 9.81
CA SER A 254 -16.30 8.87 10.91
C SER A 254 -15.36 7.69 10.78
N ALA A 255 -14.17 7.78 11.41
CA ALA A 255 -13.17 6.73 11.45
C ALA A 255 -13.75 5.37 11.89
N MET A 256 -14.54 5.37 12.96
CA MET A 256 -15.18 4.17 13.50
C MET A 256 -16.17 3.53 12.51
N VAL A 257 -16.92 4.35 11.78
CA VAL A 257 -17.87 3.83 10.77
C VAL A 257 -17.11 3.28 9.57
N ALA A 258 -16.10 3.98 9.07
CA ALA A 258 -15.27 3.51 7.97
C ALA A 258 -14.57 2.18 8.31
N ALA A 259 -13.95 2.09 9.49
CA ALA A 259 -13.30 0.87 9.97
C ALA A 259 -14.28 -0.32 10.07
N LYS A 260 -15.43 -0.12 10.72
CA LYS A 260 -16.46 -1.17 10.84
C LYS A 260 -17.01 -1.60 9.48
N GLN A 261 -17.27 -0.65 8.58
CA GLN A 261 -17.76 -0.93 7.25
C GLN A 261 -16.76 -1.80 6.45
N THR A 262 -15.46 -1.52 6.57
CA THR A 262 -14.41 -2.33 5.95
C THR A 262 -14.46 -3.79 6.45
N LEU A 263 -14.55 -4.00 7.77
CA LEU A 263 -14.66 -5.35 8.33
C LEU A 263 -15.93 -6.06 7.86
N VAL A 264 -17.07 -5.37 7.86
CA VAL A 264 -18.34 -5.91 7.34
C VAL A 264 -18.19 -6.36 5.88
N ALA A 265 -17.55 -5.55 5.04
CA ALA A 265 -17.32 -5.90 3.64
C ALA A 265 -16.45 -7.16 3.49
N ILE A 266 -15.38 -7.27 4.28
CA ILE A 266 -14.49 -8.45 4.28
C ILE A 266 -15.24 -9.70 4.80
N ASP A 267 -16.01 -9.57 5.87
CA ASP A 267 -16.73 -10.70 6.48
C ASP A 267 -17.90 -11.19 5.61
N GLN A 268 -18.61 -10.28 4.97
CA GLN A 268 -19.65 -10.64 3.99
C GLN A 268 -19.07 -11.48 2.86
N TRP A 269 -17.88 -11.12 2.38
CA TRP A 269 -17.20 -11.88 1.35
C TRP A 269 -16.68 -13.25 1.88
N ARG A 270 -16.09 -13.30 3.08
CA ARG A 270 -15.70 -14.56 3.74
C ARG A 270 -16.91 -15.50 3.87
N GLY A 271 -18.02 -15.01 4.37
CA GLY A 271 -19.26 -15.78 4.49
C GLY A 271 -19.90 -16.18 3.14
N TRP A 272 -19.63 -15.43 2.06
CA TRP A 272 -20.00 -15.85 0.71
C TRP A 272 -19.11 -16.99 0.21
N LEU A 273 -17.80 -16.94 0.46
CA LEU A 273 -16.88 -18.03 0.12
C LEU A 273 -17.25 -19.34 0.80
N ASP A 274 -17.57 -19.30 2.08
CA ASP A 274 -17.96 -20.50 2.85
C ASP A 274 -19.20 -21.18 2.27
N ARG A 275 -20.13 -20.38 1.73
CA ARG A 275 -21.39 -20.89 1.12
C ARG A 275 -21.24 -21.35 -0.33
N PHE A 276 -20.40 -20.70 -1.12
CA PHE A 276 -20.33 -20.87 -2.56
C PHE A 276 -18.92 -21.19 -3.11
N GLY A 277 -17.90 -21.10 -2.29
CA GLY A 277 -16.48 -21.29 -2.68
C GLY A 277 -16.08 -22.72 -3.02
N GLY A 278 -16.98 -23.70 -2.82
CA GLY A 278 -16.76 -25.10 -3.19
C GLY A 278 -17.06 -25.45 -4.65
N LEU A 279 -17.52 -24.50 -5.47
CA LEU A 279 -17.71 -24.73 -6.89
C LEU A 279 -16.37 -24.63 -7.63
N PRO A 280 -15.96 -25.65 -8.39
CA PRO A 280 -14.72 -25.60 -9.18
C PRO A 280 -14.79 -24.42 -10.15
N ALA A 281 -13.63 -23.76 -10.34
CA ALA A 281 -13.51 -22.74 -11.37
C ALA A 281 -14.03 -23.32 -12.71
N ALA A 282 -14.98 -22.64 -13.32
CA ALA A 282 -15.40 -22.99 -14.69
C ALA A 282 -14.13 -22.98 -15.57
N ARG A 283 -13.91 -24.10 -16.23
CA ARG A 283 -12.76 -24.32 -17.16
C ARG A 283 -12.85 -23.37 -18.35
#